data_b6ac6a40e5d13736ac3a77e473054dbd
#
_entry.id   b6ac6a40e5d13736ac3a77e473054dbd
#
_cell.length_a   1.000
_cell.length_b   1.000
_cell.length_c   1.000
_cell.angle_alpha   90.00
_cell.angle_beta   90.00
_cell.angle_gamma   90.00
#
_symmetry.space_group_name_H-M   'P 1'
#
loop_
_entity.id
_entity.type
_entity.pdbx_description
1 polymer ?
#
loop_
_entity_poly.entity_id
_entity_poly.type
_entity_poly.pdbx_seq_one_letter_code
_entity_poly.pdbx_strand_id
1 'polypeptide(L)'
;AGGPRCLKYGVTRDYVLGLEVVLAGGAVVRLGSRTHKNKTGFDLHRLFVGSEGMLGVVTEATLKLQPRLPFSTTILAPFATLDGVTGAVPRVVASGLGPQILEYIDLMTMAP
;
A
#
# COMPACT_ATOMS: atom_id res chain seq x y z
N ALA A 1 3.77 6.11 -0.62
CA ALA A 1 2.39 6.23 -0.23
C ALA A 1 1.94 4.98 0.50
N GLY A 2 1.34 5.16 1.64
CA GLY A 2 0.71 4.13 2.45
C GLY A 2 -0.80 4.34 2.48
N GLY A 3 -1.52 3.46 3.17
CA GLY A 3 -2.95 3.58 3.38
C GLY A 3 -3.45 2.50 4.33
N PRO A 4 -4.70 2.59 4.81
CA PRO A 4 -5.24 1.68 5.82
C PRO A 4 -5.31 0.22 5.35
N ARG A 5 -5.23 -0.03 4.03
CA ARG A 5 -5.25 -1.37 3.44
C ARG A 5 -3.88 -2.02 3.27
N CYS A 6 -2.81 -1.38 3.75
CA CYS A 6 -1.45 -1.88 3.59
C CYS A 6 -1.22 -3.23 4.29
N LEU A 7 -1.96 -3.52 5.35
CA LEU A 7 -1.86 -4.79 6.06
C LEU A 7 -2.12 -6.00 5.12
N LYS A 8 -3.12 -5.90 4.25
CA LYS A 8 -3.47 -6.97 3.32
C LYS A 8 -2.73 -6.87 2.00
N TYR A 9 -2.64 -5.69 1.45
CA TYR A 9 -2.23 -5.51 0.05
C TYR A 9 -0.80 -4.98 -0.10
N GLY A 10 -0.16 -4.53 0.97
CA GLY A 10 1.14 -3.88 0.90
C GLY A 10 1.01 -2.39 0.51
N VAL A 11 2.10 -1.82 0.06
CA VAL A 11 2.19 -0.39 -0.24
C VAL A 11 2.17 -0.13 -1.75
N THR A 12 1.99 1.13 -2.16
CA THR A 12 1.93 1.54 -3.57
C THR A 12 3.11 1.02 -4.40
N ARG A 13 4.31 0.97 -3.81
CA ARG A 13 5.52 0.46 -4.47
C ARG A 13 5.37 -0.99 -4.96
N ASP A 14 4.54 -1.81 -4.31
CA ASP A 14 4.32 -3.22 -4.66
C ASP A 14 3.38 -3.40 -5.85
N TYR A 15 2.69 -2.31 -6.25
CA TYR A 15 1.71 -2.31 -7.33
C TYR A 15 2.18 -1.61 -8.59
N VAL A 16 3.21 -0.79 -8.51
CA VAL A 16 3.77 -0.10 -9.68
C VAL A 16 4.68 -1.07 -10.42
N LEU A 17 4.32 -1.41 -11.65
CA LEU A 17 5.10 -2.29 -12.53
C LEU A 17 6.00 -1.49 -13.47
N GLY A 18 5.58 -0.31 -13.87
CA GLY A 18 6.34 0.58 -14.74
C GLY A 18 5.88 2.02 -14.62
N LEU A 19 6.76 2.92 -15.02
CA LEU A 19 6.53 4.37 -15.01
C LEU A 19 7.05 5.00 -16.28
N GLU A 20 6.37 6.06 -16.74
CA GLU A 20 6.95 7.09 -17.58
C GLU A 20 7.22 8.32 -16.69
N VAL A 21 8.42 8.85 -16.78
CA VAL A 21 8.87 9.95 -15.91
C VAL A 21 9.58 11.01 -16.75
N VAL A 22 9.26 12.27 -16.49
CA VAL A 22 10.00 13.43 -17.01
C VAL A 22 11.02 13.84 -15.95
N LEU A 23 12.30 13.81 -16.32
CA LEU A 23 13.40 14.22 -15.46
C LEU A 23 13.56 15.74 -15.44
N ALA A 24 14.33 16.28 -14.49
CA ALA A 24 14.57 17.72 -14.35
C ALA A 24 15.14 18.41 -15.61
N GLY A 25 15.89 17.68 -16.44
CA GLY A 25 16.39 18.15 -17.73
C GLY A 25 15.39 18.04 -18.90
N GLY A 26 14.13 17.67 -18.64
CA GLY A 26 13.09 17.50 -19.68
C GLY A 26 13.15 16.15 -20.42
N ALA A 27 14.10 15.29 -20.13
CA ALA A 27 14.18 13.97 -20.74
C ALA A 27 13.03 13.08 -20.23
N VAL A 28 12.34 12.42 -21.16
CA VAL A 28 11.28 11.43 -20.84
C VAL A 28 11.89 10.05 -20.82
N VAL A 29 11.74 9.34 -19.73
CA VAL A 29 12.25 7.96 -19.54
C VAL A 29 11.13 7.01 -19.20
N ARG A 30 11.20 5.78 -19.71
CA ARG A 30 10.29 4.69 -19.36
C ARG A 30 11.04 3.64 -18.56
N LEU A 31 10.52 3.29 -17.40
CA LEU A 31 11.14 2.43 -16.40
C LEU A 31 10.21 1.27 -16.06
N GLY A 32 10.77 0.10 -15.76
CA GLY A 32 10.01 -1.08 -15.42
C GLY A 32 9.47 -1.83 -16.63
N SER A 33 8.42 -2.63 -16.43
CA SER A 33 7.82 -3.44 -17.49
C SER A 33 6.30 -3.57 -17.31
N ARG A 34 5.64 -4.16 -18.33
CA ARG A 34 4.20 -4.49 -18.24
C ARG A 34 3.96 -5.89 -17.69
N THR A 35 5.01 -6.61 -17.34
CA THR A 35 4.91 -8.02 -16.90
C THR A 35 5.26 -8.18 -15.44
N HIS A 36 4.58 -9.09 -14.77
CA HIS A 36 4.85 -9.49 -13.39
C HIS A 36 6.26 -10.08 -13.17
N LYS A 37 6.78 -10.73 -14.19
CA LYS A 37 8.09 -11.39 -14.14
C LYS A 37 9.06 -10.63 -15.02
N ASN A 38 9.83 -9.74 -14.40
CA ASN A 38 10.97 -9.07 -15.03
C ASN A 38 12.18 -9.26 -14.12
N LYS A 39 13.15 -10.07 -14.57
CA LYS A 39 14.37 -10.37 -13.81
C LYS A 39 15.61 -9.66 -14.38
N THR A 40 15.43 -8.81 -15.40
CA THR A 40 16.53 -8.20 -16.12
C THR A 40 16.66 -6.73 -15.72
N GLY A 41 17.84 -6.35 -15.24
CA GLY A 41 18.16 -4.96 -14.88
C GLY A 41 17.73 -4.55 -13.47
N PHE A 42 17.94 -3.28 -13.16
CA PHE A 42 17.56 -2.68 -11.88
C PHE A 42 16.10 -2.24 -11.86
N ASP A 43 15.45 -2.37 -10.72
CA ASP A 43 14.07 -1.91 -10.48
C ASP A 43 14.00 -0.38 -10.29
N LEU A 44 14.47 0.38 -11.31
CA LEU A 44 14.57 1.84 -11.23
C LEU A 44 13.22 2.52 -10.97
N HIS A 45 12.10 1.97 -11.46
CA HIS A 45 10.77 2.51 -11.18
C HIS A 45 10.48 2.58 -9.68
N ARG A 46 11.02 1.65 -8.89
CA ARG A 46 10.85 1.65 -7.42
C ARG A 46 11.58 2.78 -6.71
N LEU A 47 12.58 3.36 -7.35
CA LEU A 47 13.29 4.54 -6.83
C LEU A 47 12.38 5.79 -6.87
N PHE A 48 11.56 5.91 -7.91
CA PHE A 48 10.66 7.06 -8.09
C PHE A 48 9.43 6.97 -7.20
N VAL A 49 8.93 5.78 -6.88
CA VAL A 49 7.78 5.61 -5.99
C VAL A 49 8.18 5.97 -4.56
N GLY A 50 7.62 7.04 -4.04
CA GLY A 50 7.95 7.59 -2.72
C GLY A 50 9.04 8.68 -2.74
N SER A 51 9.48 9.13 -3.92
CA SER A 51 10.45 10.22 -4.06
C SER A 51 9.85 11.62 -3.84
N GLU A 52 8.53 11.71 -3.62
CA GLU A 52 7.80 12.99 -3.40
C GLU A 52 8.01 14.03 -4.50
N GLY A 53 8.25 13.56 -5.74
CA GLY A 53 8.49 14.41 -6.90
C GLY A 53 9.92 14.92 -7.03
N MET A 54 10.83 14.62 -6.11
CA MET A 54 12.21 15.14 -6.14
C MET A 54 13.06 14.57 -7.28
N LEU A 55 12.74 13.39 -7.80
CA LEU A 55 13.51 12.75 -8.87
C LEU A 55 12.94 13.01 -10.26
N GLY A 56 11.70 13.46 -10.37
CA GLY A 56 11.03 13.71 -11.64
C GLY A 56 9.53 13.72 -11.50
N VAL A 57 8.83 14.02 -12.60
CA VAL A 57 7.38 14.05 -12.69
C VAL A 57 6.88 12.79 -13.35
N VAL A 58 6.06 12.00 -12.67
CA VAL A 58 5.42 10.79 -13.22
C VAL A 58 4.27 11.21 -14.11
N THR A 59 4.29 10.82 -15.38
CA THR A 59 3.25 11.13 -16.38
C THR A 59 2.38 9.92 -16.69
N GLU A 60 2.93 8.69 -16.59
CA GLU A 60 2.20 7.44 -16.81
C GLU A 60 2.63 6.40 -15.78
N ALA A 61 1.70 5.59 -15.29
CA ALA A 61 2.00 4.46 -14.42
C ALA A 61 1.29 3.19 -14.91
N THR A 62 2.03 2.10 -14.99
CA THR A 62 1.49 0.76 -15.20
C THR A 62 1.32 0.09 -13.84
N LEU A 63 0.10 -0.28 -13.50
CA LEU A 63 -0.25 -0.83 -12.20
C LEU A 63 -0.65 -2.30 -12.27
N LYS A 64 -0.23 -3.06 -11.26
CA LYS A 64 -0.77 -4.38 -10.97
C LYS A 64 -2.18 -4.24 -10.41
N LEU A 65 -3.13 -4.96 -10.97
CA LEU A 65 -4.51 -4.98 -10.49
C LEU A 65 -4.76 -6.17 -9.57
N GLN A 66 -5.70 -6.00 -8.66
CA GLN A 66 -6.23 -7.07 -7.81
C GLN A 66 -7.72 -7.27 -8.10
N PRO A 67 -8.21 -8.51 -8.08
CA PRO A 67 -9.63 -8.77 -8.18
C PRO A 67 -10.38 -8.06 -7.05
N ARG A 68 -11.53 -7.47 -7.39
CA ARG A 68 -12.41 -6.90 -6.37
C ARG A 68 -13.03 -8.02 -5.55
N LEU A 69 -12.98 -7.88 -4.22
CA LEU A 69 -13.69 -8.80 -3.35
C LEU A 69 -15.21 -8.66 -3.55
N PRO A 70 -15.94 -9.78 -3.58
CA PRO A 70 -17.38 -9.78 -3.84
C PRO A 70 -18.17 -9.06 -2.73
N PHE A 71 -17.70 -9.13 -1.51
CA PHE A 71 -18.29 -8.46 -0.35
C PHE A 71 -17.20 -8.14 0.69
N SER A 72 -17.51 -7.22 1.59
CA SER A 72 -16.70 -6.90 2.76
C SER A 72 -17.61 -6.58 3.94
N THR A 73 -17.16 -6.88 5.14
CA THR A 73 -17.85 -6.58 6.39
C THR A 73 -16.89 -5.86 7.33
N THR A 74 -17.43 -4.87 8.05
CA THR A 74 -16.68 -4.16 9.09
C THR A 74 -17.14 -4.69 10.45
N ILE A 75 -16.18 -4.98 11.32
CA ILE A 75 -16.41 -5.42 12.69
C ILE A 75 -15.84 -4.35 13.62
N LEU A 76 -16.67 -3.83 14.53
CA LEU A 76 -16.23 -2.99 15.63
C LEU A 76 -16.17 -3.85 16.89
N ALA A 77 -14.99 -3.98 17.48
CA ALA A 77 -14.78 -4.78 18.69
C ALA A 77 -14.34 -3.85 19.84
N PRO A 78 -15.22 -3.55 20.81
CA PRO A 78 -14.86 -2.75 21.97
C PRO A 78 -14.00 -3.55 22.96
N PHE A 79 -12.99 -2.90 23.53
CA PHE A 79 -12.14 -3.44 24.59
C PHE A 79 -12.14 -2.48 25.78
N ALA A 80 -12.14 -3.03 26.98
CA ALA A 80 -12.12 -2.23 28.21
C ALA A 80 -10.73 -1.64 28.51
N THR A 81 -9.66 -2.24 27.99
CA THR A 81 -8.28 -1.86 28.28
C THR A 81 -7.43 -1.89 27.02
N LEU A 82 -6.37 -1.08 26.99
CA LEU A 82 -5.40 -1.07 25.92
C LEU A 82 -4.65 -2.43 25.81
N ASP A 83 -4.38 -3.09 26.94
CA ASP A 83 -3.77 -4.42 26.94
C ASP A 83 -4.62 -5.46 26.22
N GLY A 84 -5.94 -5.37 26.35
CA GLY A 84 -6.87 -6.21 25.61
C GLY A 84 -6.75 -6.03 24.10
N VAL A 85 -6.63 -4.77 23.63
CA VAL A 85 -6.41 -4.46 22.20
C VAL A 85 -5.06 -4.97 21.72
N THR A 86 -3.98 -4.64 22.42
CA THR A 86 -2.61 -5.03 22.03
C THR A 86 -2.42 -6.54 22.02
N GLY A 87 -3.12 -7.27 22.90
CA GLY A 87 -3.15 -8.74 22.89
C GLY A 87 -3.99 -9.35 21.76
N ALA A 88 -5.05 -8.65 21.32
CA ALA A 88 -5.93 -9.13 20.26
C ALA A 88 -5.33 -8.99 18.85
N VAL A 89 -4.64 -7.88 18.57
CA VAL A 89 -4.09 -7.57 17.24
C VAL A 89 -3.18 -8.67 16.68
N PRO A 90 -2.16 -9.16 17.41
CA PRO A 90 -1.30 -10.24 16.91
C PRO A 90 -2.09 -11.54 16.63
N ARG A 91 -3.11 -11.83 17.44
CA ARG A 91 -3.96 -13.02 17.27
C ARG A 91 -4.80 -12.91 16.00
N VAL A 92 -5.35 -11.74 15.70
CA VAL A 92 -6.10 -11.49 14.46
C VAL A 92 -5.16 -11.64 13.24
N VAL A 93 -3.96 -11.07 13.30
CA VAL A 93 -2.97 -11.18 12.22
C VAL A 93 -2.55 -12.64 11.99
N ALA A 94 -2.30 -13.39 13.08
CA ALA A 94 -1.87 -14.79 13.02
C ALA A 94 -3.00 -15.76 12.64
N SER A 95 -4.27 -15.35 12.74
CA SER A 95 -5.43 -16.23 12.50
C SER A 95 -5.64 -16.69 11.05
N GLY A 96 -4.97 -16.02 10.10
CA GLY A 96 -5.16 -16.26 8.66
C GLY A 96 -6.40 -15.57 8.07
N LEU A 97 -7.18 -14.81 8.85
CA LEU A 97 -8.36 -14.06 8.36
C LEU A 97 -7.99 -13.00 7.31
N GLY A 98 -6.77 -12.47 7.36
CA GLY A 98 -6.26 -11.49 6.41
C GLY A 98 -7.15 -10.25 6.27
N PRO A 99 -7.43 -9.50 7.34
CA PRO A 99 -8.30 -8.33 7.28
C PRO A 99 -7.73 -7.31 6.29
N GLN A 100 -8.61 -6.58 5.59
CA GLN A 100 -8.19 -5.52 4.66
C GLN A 100 -7.60 -4.33 5.41
N ILE A 101 -8.24 -3.99 6.52
CA ILE A 101 -7.93 -2.86 7.40
C ILE A 101 -8.00 -3.39 8.82
N LEU A 102 -7.06 -3.00 9.64
CA LEU A 102 -7.07 -3.23 11.08
C LEU A 102 -6.61 -1.94 11.75
N GLU A 103 -7.53 -1.26 12.41
CA GLU A 103 -7.28 0.04 13.03
C GLU A 103 -7.73 0.02 14.49
N TYR A 104 -6.97 0.69 15.32
CA TYR A 104 -7.34 1.02 16.69
C TYR A 104 -7.84 2.46 16.74
N ILE A 105 -8.99 2.67 17.37
CA ILE A 105 -9.58 3.98 17.61
C ILE A 105 -9.76 4.15 19.12
N ASP A 106 -9.16 5.18 19.69
CA ASP A 106 -9.32 5.51 21.10
C ASP A 106 -10.56 6.38 21.34
N LEU A 107 -10.93 6.48 22.62
CA LEU A 107 -12.12 7.26 23.03
C LEU A 107 -11.99 8.76 22.71
N MET A 108 -10.75 9.30 22.69
CA MET A 108 -10.54 10.71 22.39
C MET A 108 -10.76 11.00 20.90
N THR A 109 -10.41 10.04 20.04
CA THR A 109 -10.64 10.14 18.58
C THR A 109 -12.12 9.94 18.23
N MET A 110 -12.88 9.25 19.09
CA MET A 110 -14.32 9.01 18.90
C MET A 110 -15.21 10.11 19.51
N ALA A 111 -14.66 11.01 20.32
CA ALA A 111 -15.40 12.12 20.88
C ALA A 111 -15.74 13.14 19.78
N PRO A 112 -17.00 13.66 19.71
CA PRO A 112 -17.40 14.66 18.72
C PRO A 112 -16.76 16.03 18.97
#